data_064cdf1fdf1a73aca19513b0e62147b1
#
_entry.id   064cdf1fdf1a73aca19513b0e62147b1
#
_cell.length_a   1.000
_cell.length_b   1.000
_cell.length_c   1.000
_cell.angle_alpha   90.00
_cell.angle_beta   90.00
_cell.angle_gamma   90.00
#
_symmetry.space_group_name_H-M   'P 1'
#
loop_
_entity.id
_entity.type
_entity.pdbx_description
1 polymer ?
#
loop_
_entity_poly.entity_id
_entity_poly.type
_entity_poly.pdbx_seq_one_letter_code
_entity_poly.pdbx_strand_id
1 'polypeptide(L)'
;MFDAYGLHAHHIMPKSFAAKFGIQNGDEMFSIALDPTTHQAITARVNSAIPWWKAPFMSASQIKNEMKYLYQQMYYETEDILYKFMADFIEAGQYVE
;
A
#
# COMPACT_ATOMS: atom_id res chain seq x y z
N MET A 1 7.27 12.11 -0.87
CA MET A 1 7.49 13.28 0.02
C MET A 1 8.36 12.88 1.20
N PHE A 2 9.28 13.77 1.60
CA PHE A 2 10.11 13.56 2.79
C PHE A 2 9.60 14.41 3.93
N ASP A 3 9.66 13.89 5.15
CA ASP A 3 9.54 14.72 6.33
C ASP A 3 10.92 15.26 6.76
N ALA A 4 10.97 15.96 7.91
CA ALA A 4 12.19 16.56 8.41
C ALA A 4 13.27 15.53 8.80
N TYR A 5 12.92 14.24 8.91
CA TYR A 5 13.81 13.18 9.31
C TYR A 5 14.19 12.27 8.16
N GLY A 6 13.88 12.67 6.93
CA GLY A 6 14.16 11.87 5.73
C GLY A 6 13.22 10.71 5.52
N LEU A 7 12.08 10.66 6.20
CA LEU A 7 11.10 9.61 6.03
C LEU A 7 10.19 9.91 4.83
N HIS A 8 9.69 8.85 4.21
CA HIS A 8 8.73 8.96 3.11
C HIS A 8 7.31 8.75 3.60
N ALA A 9 6.37 9.56 3.12
CA ALA A 9 4.96 9.28 3.32
C ALA A 9 4.56 8.12 2.39
N HIS A 10 4.03 7.05 2.98
CA HIS A 10 3.60 5.87 2.26
C HIS A 10 2.09 5.69 2.42
N HIS A 11 1.34 5.78 1.33
CA HIS A 11 -0.07 5.43 1.35
C HIS A 11 -0.19 3.90 1.43
N ILE A 12 -0.80 3.39 2.50
CA ILE A 12 -0.87 1.94 2.75
C ILE A 12 -1.62 1.24 1.60
N MET A 13 -2.78 1.77 1.20
CA MET A 13 -3.36 1.47 -0.12
C MET A 13 -2.82 2.54 -1.08
N PRO A 14 -2.09 2.17 -2.14
CA PRO A 14 -1.50 3.17 -3.05
C PRO A 14 -2.55 4.11 -3.62
N LYS A 15 -2.23 5.42 -3.60
CA LYS A 15 -3.19 6.43 -4.06
C LYS A 15 -3.53 6.31 -5.54
N SER A 16 -2.67 5.69 -6.34
CA SER A 16 -2.96 5.43 -7.75
C SER A 16 -4.17 4.52 -7.96
N PHE A 17 -4.57 3.76 -6.92
CA PHE A 17 -5.73 2.88 -6.98
C PHE A 17 -6.99 3.52 -6.38
N ALA A 18 -6.93 4.79 -5.98
CA ALA A 18 -8.05 5.47 -5.32
C ALA A 18 -9.36 5.34 -6.09
N ALA A 19 -9.33 5.54 -7.41
CA ALA A 19 -10.52 5.48 -8.24
C ALA A 19 -11.18 4.10 -8.20
N LYS A 20 -10.42 3.04 -8.05
CA LYS A 20 -10.97 1.67 -7.95
C LYS A 20 -11.86 1.49 -6.72
N PHE A 21 -11.61 2.30 -5.67
CA PHE A 21 -12.35 2.24 -4.41
C PHE A 21 -13.33 3.40 -4.26
N GLY A 22 -13.61 4.13 -5.35
CA GLY A 22 -14.54 5.25 -5.32
C GLY A 22 -14.01 6.48 -4.58
N ILE A 23 -12.71 6.58 -4.40
CA ILE A 23 -12.07 7.71 -3.71
C ILE A 23 -11.64 8.72 -4.76
N GLN A 24 -12.18 9.95 -4.66
CA GLN A 24 -11.90 10.99 -5.65
C GLN A 24 -10.53 11.62 -5.53
N ASN A 25 -10.03 11.76 -4.30
CA ASN A 25 -8.73 12.37 -4.04
C ASN A 25 -7.83 11.39 -3.29
N GLY A 26 -6.89 10.78 -4.02
CA GLY A 26 -5.96 9.82 -3.43
C GLY A 26 -5.05 10.42 -2.35
N ASP A 27 -4.84 11.73 -2.37
CA ASP A 27 -4.01 12.40 -1.36
C ASP A 27 -4.66 12.38 0.03
N GLU A 28 -5.97 12.14 0.11
CA GLU A 28 -6.69 12.02 1.37
C GLU A 28 -6.63 10.62 1.98
N MET A 29 -6.08 9.66 1.24
CA MET A 29 -5.91 8.29 1.75
C MET A 29 -4.86 8.27 2.86
N PHE A 30 -5.10 7.38 3.84
CA PHE A 30 -4.19 7.25 4.99
C PHE A 30 -2.79 6.87 4.57
N SER A 31 -1.81 7.51 5.19
CA SER A 31 -0.40 7.23 4.98
C SER A 31 0.33 7.10 6.31
N ILE A 32 1.50 6.45 6.25
CA ILE A 32 2.41 6.35 7.39
C ILE A 32 3.80 6.78 6.92
N ALA A 33 4.63 7.21 7.87
CA ALA A 33 6.00 7.58 7.57
C ALA A 33 6.90 6.34 7.62
N LEU A 34 7.64 6.11 6.54
CA LEU A 34 8.56 4.98 6.42
C LEU A 34 9.94 5.46 6.03
N ASP A 35 10.98 4.74 6.48
CA ASP A 35 12.31 4.99 5.97
C ASP A 35 12.39 4.67 4.47
N PRO A 36 13.32 5.30 3.73
CA PRO A 36 13.40 5.12 2.28
C PRO A 36 13.60 3.67 1.84
N THR A 37 14.39 2.89 2.57
CA THR A 37 14.67 1.49 2.22
C THR A 37 13.41 0.64 2.30
N THR A 38 12.65 0.78 3.39
CA THR A 38 11.38 0.06 3.55
C THR A 38 10.38 0.49 2.49
N HIS A 39 10.26 1.80 2.24
CA HIS A 39 9.35 2.31 1.22
C HIS A 39 9.69 1.77 -0.16
N GLN A 40 10.97 1.74 -0.53
CA GLN A 40 11.42 1.21 -1.81
C GLN A 40 11.12 -0.29 -1.95
N ALA A 41 11.31 -1.05 -0.88
CA ALA A 41 11.01 -2.49 -0.88
C ALA A 41 9.52 -2.74 -1.14
N ILE A 42 8.64 -1.98 -0.49
CA ILE A 42 7.20 -2.10 -0.70
C ILE A 42 6.85 -1.68 -2.14
N THR A 43 7.39 -0.57 -2.62
CA THR A 43 7.13 -0.09 -3.98
C THR A 43 7.51 -1.15 -5.01
N ALA A 44 8.65 -1.81 -4.85
CA ALA A 44 9.07 -2.88 -5.75
C ALA A 44 8.09 -4.06 -5.74
N ARG A 45 7.59 -4.44 -4.55
CA ARG A 45 6.60 -5.51 -4.42
C ARG A 45 5.27 -5.13 -5.08
N VAL A 46 4.81 -3.90 -4.89
CA VAL A 46 3.57 -3.42 -5.51
C VAL A 46 3.71 -3.44 -7.03
N ASN A 47 4.82 -2.92 -7.56
CA ASN A 47 5.04 -2.89 -9.01
C ASN A 47 5.13 -4.29 -9.62
N SER A 48 5.62 -5.26 -8.87
CA SER A 48 5.68 -6.66 -9.30
C SER A 48 4.31 -7.33 -9.28
N ALA A 49 3.54 -7.12 -8.21
CA ALA A 49 2.23 -7.77 -8.02
C ALA A 49 1.13 -7.10 -8.85
N ILE A 50 1.17 -5.77 -8.98
CA ILE A 50 0.15 -4.98 -9.67
C ILE A 50 0.86 -4.02 -10.63
N PRO A 51 1.45 -4.56 -11.72
CA PRO A 51 2.12 -3.69 -12.68
C PRO A 51 1.12 -2.78 -13.40
N TRP A 52 1.63 -1.63 -13.90
CA TRP A 52 0.79 -0.60 -14.52
C TRP A 52 -0.09 -1.13 -15.66
N TRP A 53 0.39 -2.12 -16.41
CA TRP A 53 -0.36 -2.69 -17.53
C TRP A 53 -1.48 -3.64 -17.08
N LYS A 54 -1.38 -4.18 -15.87
CA LYS A 54 -2.37 -5.12 -15.30
C LYS A 54 -3.43 -4.40 -14.48
N ALA A 55 -3.05 -3.34 -13.79
CA ALA A 55 -3.94 -2.62 -12.85
C ALA A 55 -5.28 -2.21 -13.46
N PRO A 56 -5.34 -1.69 -14.71
CA PRO A 56 -6.63 -1.28 -15.29
C PRO A 56 -7.63 -2.43 -15.45
N PHE A 57 -7.16 -3.67 -15.53
CA PHE A 57 -8.00 -4.85 -15.70
C PHE A 57 -8.37 -5.53 -14.40
N MET A 58 -7.87 -5.02 -13.26
CA MET A 58 -8.14 -5.61 -11.95
C MET A 58 -9.31 -4.89 -11.29
N SER A 59 -10.17 -5.66 -10.62
CA SER A 59 -11.23 -5.10 -9.80
C SER A 59 -10.64 -4.56 -8.48
N ALA A 60 -11.43 -3.73 -7.78
CA ALA A 60 -11.06 -3.28 -6.43
C ALA A 60 -10.77 -4.45 -5.50
N SER A 61 -11.60 -5.50 -5.56
CA SER A 61 -11.42 -6.70 -4.74
C SER A 61 -10.11 -7.41 -5.05
N GLN A 62 -9.74 -7.51 -6.32
CA GLN A 62 -8.48 -8.13 -6.72
C GLN A 62 -7.28 -7.32 -6.24
N ILE A 63 -7.33 -5.99 -6.37
CA ILE A 63 -6.28 -5.10 -5.88
C ILE A 63 -6.13 -5.22 -4.36
N LYS A 64 -7.26 -5.20 -3.65
CA LYS A 64 -7.27 -5.36 -2.19
C LYS A 64 -6.59 -6.67 -1.78
N ASN A 65 -6.95 -7.79 -2.42
CA ASN A 65 -6.38 -9.10 -2.10
C ASN A 65 -4.88 -9.15 -2.39
N GLU A 66 -4.43 -8.58 -3.50
CA GLU A 66 -3.00 -8.53 -3.83
C GLU A 66 -2.21 -7.68 -2.81
N MET A 67 -2.74 -6.52 -2.43
CA MET A 67 -2.09 -5.66 -1.43
C MET A 67 -2.01 -6.35 -0.07
N LYS A 68 -3.10 -6.95 0.37
CA LYS A 68 -3.13 -7.71 1.62
C LYS A 68 -2.10 -8.84 1.59
N TYR A 69 -2.07 -9.60 0.51
CA TYR A 69 -1.15 -10.72 0.37
C TYR A 69 0.32 -10.28 0.42
N LEU A 70 0.68 -9.21 -0.30
CA LEU A 70 2.06 -8.77 -0.31
C LEU A 70 2.53 -8.31 1.08
N TYR A 71 1.68 -7.60 1.84
CA TYR A 71 2.04 -7.22 3.21
C TYR A 71 2.16 -8.43 4.13
N GLN A 72 1.27 -9.43 3.98
CA GLN A 72 1.38 -10.67 4.74
C GLN A 72 2.69 -11.40 4.42
N GLN A 73 3.09 -11.47 3.16
CA GLN A 73 4.34 -12.10 2.77
C GLN A 73 5.55 -11.36 3.34
N MET A 74 5.52 -10.03 3.31
CA MET A 74 6.60 -9.23 3.90
C MET A 74 6.68 -9.42 5.41
N TYR A 75 5.54 -9.59 6.09
CA TYR A 75 5.54 -9.93 7.50
C TYR A 75 6.20 -11.28 7.77
N TYR A 76 5.85 -12.31 7.00
CA TYR A 76 6.47 -13.62 7.16
C TYR A 76 7.98 -13.60 6.90
N GLU A 77 8.42 -12.80 5.93
CA GLU A 77 9.83 -12.72 5.59
C GLU A 77 10.66 -11.95 6.61
N THR A 78 10.10 -10.92 7.22
CA THR A 78 10.83 -9.98 8.08
C THR A 78 10.49 -10.10 9.56
N GLU A 79 9.32 -10.64 9.89
CA GLU A 79 8.73 -10.67 11.23
C GLU A 79 8.50 -9.26 11.82
N ASP A 80 8.54 -8.22 10.97
CA ASP A 80 8.26 -6.86 11.37
C ASP A 80 6.77 -6.64 11.48
N ILE A 81 6.30 -6.34 12.69
CA ILE A 81 4.88 -6.15 13.01
C ILE A 81 4.22 -5.05 12.17
N LEU A 82 5.01 -4.12 11.63
CA LEU A 82 4.51 -3.06 10.77
C LEU A 82 3.77 -3.63 9.56
N TYR A 83 4.30 -4.69 8.96
CA TYR A 83 3.67 -5.32 7.80
C TYR A 83 2.35 -5.99 8.16
N LYS A 84 2.27 -6.58 9.35
CA LYS A 84 1.01 -7.13 9.85
C LYS A 84 -0.04 -6.04 10.04
N PHE A 85 0.37 -4.90 10.60
CA PHE A 85 -0.51 -3.74 10.74
C PHE A 85 -1.03 -3.29 9.38
N MET A 86 -0.16 -3.19 8.38
CA MET A 86 -0.57 -2.77 7.04
C MET A 86 -1.51 -3.77 6.38
N ALA A 87 -1.27 -5.08 6.54
CA ALA A 87 -2.16 -6.10 6.02
C ALA A 87 -3.56 -6.00 6.66
N ASP A 88 -3.62 -5.81 7.97
CA ASP A 88 -4.88 -5.65 8.69
C ASP A 88 -5.61 -4.37 8.25
N PHE A 89 -4.88 -3.29 8.01
CA PHE A 89 -5.43 -2.04 7.50
C PHE A 89 -6.10 -2.26 6.13
N ILE A 90 -5.43 -2.97 5.23
CA ILE A 90 -5.99 -3.29 3.90
C ILE A 90 -7.27 -4.10 4.05
N GLU A 91 -7.26 -5.11 4.92
CA GLU A 91 -8.43 -5.98 5.14
C GLU A 91 -9.63 -5.19 5.68
N ALA A 92 -9.39 -4.23 6.57
CA ALA A 92 -10.46 -3.41 7.14
C ALA A 92 -11.19 -2.58 6.09
N GLY A 93 -10.51 -2.18 5.02
CA GLY A 93 -11.15 -1.55 3.85
C GLY A 93 -11.50 -0.08 4.01
N GLN A 94 -11.06 0.57 5.08
CA GLN A 94 -11.30 2.01 5.28
C GLN A 94 -10.01 2.78 5.02
N TYR A 95 -9.86 3.30 3.80
CA TYR A 95 -8.63 3.92 3.33
C TYR A 95 -8.61 5.45 3.46
N VAL A 96 -9.74 6.05 3.76
CA VAL A 96 -9.91 7.49 4.04
C VAL A 96 -10.80 7.66 5.27
N GLU A 97 -10.78 8.86 5.84
CA GLU A 97 -11.67 9.18 6.96
C GLU A 97 -13.14 9.09 6.60
#